data_2fc0bbfddf6846166de8396aed6a4246
#
_entry.id   2fc0bbfddf6846166de8396aed6a4246
#
_cell.length_a   1.000
_cell.length_b   1.000
_cell.length_c   1.000
_cell.angle_alpha   90.00
_cell.angle_beta   90.00
_cell.angle_gamma   90.00
#
_symmetry.space_group_name_H-M   'P 1'
#
loop_
_entity.id
_entity.type
_entity.pdbx_description
1 polymer ?
#
loop_
_entity_poly.entity_id
_entity_poly.type
_entity_poly.pdbx_seq_one_letter_code
_entity_poly.pdbx_strand_id
1 'polypeptide(L)' 'MKVAIFGQYYQNDTRPIIKDIFVFFNRNNVEMVIEEKFLKILYEEKIIEKQYNTFSSHEDLNSSFDILISIGGDGTILR' A
#
# COMPACT_ATOMS: atom_id res chain seq x y z
N MET A 1 -12.22 -7.80 -4.40
CA MET A 1 -11.84 -7.00 -3.21
C MET A 1 -10.95 -5.85 -3.64
N LYS A 2 -11.18 -4.69 -3.10
CA LYS A 2 -10.43 -3.49 -3.41
C LYS A 2 -9.82 -2.93 -2.12
N VAL A 3 -8.52 -2.73 -2.12
CA VAL A 3 -7.76 -2.36 -0.93
C VAL A 3 -7.03 -1.05 -1.17
N ALA A 4 -7.13 -0.13 -0.23
CA ALA A 4 -6.35 1.11 -0.24
C ALA A 4 -5.15 0.94 0.69
N ILE A 5 -3.97 1.31 0.21
CA ILE A 5 -2.73 1.16 0.97
C ILE A 5 -2.04 2.51 1.05
N PHE A 6 -1.66 2.91 2.25
CA PHE A 6 -0.86 4.12 2.41
C PHE A 6 0.14 3.96 3.53
N GLY A 7 1.18 4.79 3.48
CA GLY A 7 2.17 4.83 4.53
C GLY A 7 2.86 6.18 4.50
N GLN A 8 3.25 6.67 5.65
CA GLN A 8 3.95 7.94 5.75
C GLN A 8 5.46 7.74 5.67
N TYR A 9 5.90 6.64 6.22
CA TYR A 9 7.32 6.35 6.34
C TYR A 9 7.48 4.85 6.55
N TYR A 10 8.54 4.29 6.00
CA TYR A 10 8.87 2.91 6.30
C TYR A 10 10.36 2.80 6.61
N GLN A 11 10.71 1.77 7.34
CA GLN A 11 12.08 1.46 7.70
C GLN A 11 12.54 0.21 6.98
N ASN A 12 13.85 0.02 6.92
CA ASN A 12 14.39 -1.11 6.19
C ASN A 12 13.87 -2.46 6.68
N ASP A 13 13.55 -2.56 7.96
CA ASP A 13 13.06 -3.81 8.51
C ASP A 13 11.60 -4.09 8.14
N THR A 14 10.87 -3.11 7.62
CA THR A 14 9.51 -3.34 7.15
C THR A 14 9.46 -3.73 5.68
N ARG A 15 10.57 -3.62 4.97
CA ARG A 15 10.63 -3.90 3.54
C ARG A 15 10.15 -5.32 3.20
N PRO A 16 10.59 -6.38 3.89
CA PRO A 16 10.10 -7.71 3.57
C PRO A 16 8.60 -7.87 3.80
N ILE A 17 8.07 -7.20 4.82
CA ILE A 17 6.64 -7.25 5.15
C ILE A 17 5.85 -6.61 4.02
N ILE A 18 6.29 -5.47 3.53
CA ILE A 18 5.62 -4.77 2.42
C ILE A 18 5.61 -5.65 1.18
N LYS A 19 6.75 -6.25 0.86
CA LYS A 19 6.84 -7.15 -0.29
C LYS A 19 5.88 -8.33 -0.16
N ASP A 20 5.81 -8.91 1.02
CA ASP A 20 4.93 -10.05 1.27
C ASP A 20 3.47 -9.67 1.08
N ILE A 21 3.07 -8.49 1.56
CA ILE A 21 1.71 -8.01 1.40
C ILE A 21 1.37 -7.87 -0.08
N PHE A 22 2.26 -7.27 -0.85
CA PHE A 22 2.02 -7.07 -2.28
C PHE A 22 1.95 -8.40 -3.03
N VAL A 23 2.86 -9.32 -2.71
CA VAL A 23 2.85 -10.66 -3.32
C VAL A 23 1.54 -11.36 -3.01
N PHE A 24 1.12 -11.34 -1.74
CA PHE A 24 -0.10 -12.01 -1.33
C PHE A 24 -1.32 -11.47 -2.09
N PHE A 25 -1.46 -10.15 -2.16
CA PHE A 25 -2.60 -9.55 -2.83
C PHE A 25 -2.56 -9.80 -4.33
N ASN A 26 -1.38 -9.75 -4.94
CA ASN A 26 -1.26 -10.05 -6.37
C ASN A 26 -1.65 -11.50 -6.68
N ARG A 27 -1.26 -12.42 -5.82
CA ARG A 27 -1.59 -13.83 -6.03
C ARG A 27 -3.07 -14.11 -5.85
N ASN A 28 -3.77 -13.29 -5.11
CA ASN A 28 -5.19 -13.46 -4.85
C ASN A 28 -6.06 -12.52 -5.69
N ASN A 29 -5.45 -11.86 -6.68
CA ASN A 29 -6.16 -10.97 -7.60
C ASN A 29 -6.91 -9.84 -6.88
N VAL A 30 -6.32 -9.34 -5.82
CA VAL A 30 -6.88 -8.22 -5.07
C VAL A 30 -6.47 -6.93 -5.76
N GLU A 31 -7.43 -6.04 -5.98
CA GLU A 31 -7.14 -4.73 -6.55
C GLU A 31 -6.54 -3.83 -5.48
N MET A 32 -5.35 -3.31 -5.73
CA MET A 32 -4.68 -2.41 -4.80
C MET A 32 -4.61 -1.00 -5.37
N VAL A 33 -4.98 -0.02 -4.57
CA VAL A 33 -4.84 1.39 -4.89
C VAL A 33 -3.96 2.00 -3.81
N ILE A 34 -2.88 2.66 -4.21
CA ILE A 34 -1.82 3.03 -3.28
C ILE A 34 -1.71 4.55 -3.24
N GLU A 35 -1.53 5.10 -2.03
CA GLU A 35 -1.34 6.54 -1.88
C GLU A 35 -0.11 6.96 -2.68
N GLU A 36 -0.22 8.06 -3.42
CA GLU A 36 0.77 8.39 -4.44
C GLU A 36 2.17 8.66 -3.89
N LYS A 37 2.28 9.28 -2.72
CA LYS A 37 3.59 9.56 -2.12
C LYS A 37 4.25 8.27 -1.64
N PHE A 38 3.45 7.40 -1.07
CA PHE A 38 3.97 6.11 -0.62
C PHE A 38 4.39 5.25 -1.81
N LEU A 39 3.62 5.25 -2.86
CA LEU A 39 3.97 4.50 -4.06
C LEU A 39 5.30 4.98 -4.65
N LYS A 40 5.51 6.30 -4.66
CA LYS A 40 6.77 6.85 -5.15
C LYS A 40 7.96 6.33 -4.35
N ILE A 41 7.82 6.26 -3.02
CA ILE A 41 8.87 5.71 -2.17
C ILE A 41 9.13 4.25 -2.51
N LEU A 42 8.07 3.48 -2.71
CA LEU A 42 8.22 2.07 -3.03
C LEU A 42 8.96 1.85 -4.35
N TYR A 43 8.73 2.69 -5.34
CA TYR A 43 9.48 2.63 -6.60
C TYR A 43 10.93 3.06 -6.40
N GLU A 44 11.17 4.13 -5.67
CA GLU A 44 12.52 4.62 -5.43
C GLU A 44 13.37 3.59 -4.70
N GLU A 45 12.76 2.85 -3.80
CA GLU A 45 13.44 1.83 -3.02
C GLU A 45 13.43 0.46 -3.71
N LYS A 46 12.87 0.40 -4.91
CA LYS A 46 12.81 -0.82 -5.73
C LYS A 46 12.11 -1.98 -5.03
N ILE A 47 11.16 -1.66 -4.18
CA ILE A 47 10.36 -2.68 -3.50
C ILE A 47 9.36 -3.29 -4.47
N ILE A 48 8.80 -2.47 -5.35
CA ILE A 48 7.86 -2.91 -6.37
C ILE A 48 8.28 -2.38 -7.72
N GLU A 49 7.85 -3.08 -8.78
CA GLU A 49 8.13 -2.68 -10.15
C GLU A 49 6.86 -2.50 -10.97
N LYS A 50 5.78 -3.16 -10.54
CA LYS A 50 4.52 -3.14 -11.25
C LYS A 50 3.83 -1.78 -11.05
N GLN A 51 3.04 -1.38 -12.03
CA GLN A 51 2.26 -0.15 -11.92
C GLN A 51 0.97 -0.42 -11.15
N TYR A 52 0.56 0.56 -10.37
CA TYR A 52 -0.66 0.49 -9.57
C TYR A 52 -1.45 1.79 -9.70
N ASN A 53 -2.74 1.71 -9.51
CA ASN A 53 -3.57 2.91 -9.39
C ASN A 53 -3.25 3.61 -8.08
N THR A 54 -3.45 4.93 -8.06
CA THR A 54 -3.09 5.75 -6.91
C THR A 54 -4.27 6.56 -6.42
N PHE A 55 -4.19 6.99 -5.17
CA PHE A 55 -5.08 8.01 -4.63
C PHE A 55 -4.23 9.06 -3.93
N SER A 56 -4.73 10.29 -3.83
CA SER A 56 -3.95 11.39 -3.26
C SER A 56 -4.39 11.80 -1.87
N SER A 57 -5.62 11.52 -1.49
CA SER A 57 -6.12 11.90 -0.17
C SER A 57 -7.23 10.96 0.27
N HIS A 58 -7.61 11.08 1.55
CA HIS A 58 -8.73 10.31 2.09
C HIS A 58 -10.04 10.60 1.35
N GLU A 59 -10.15 11.77 0.74
CA GLU A 59 -11.36 12.13 0.01
C GLU A 59 -11.56 11.28 -1.23
N ASP A 60 -10.48 10.69 -1.74
CA ASP A 60 -10.58 9.79 -2.88
C ASP A 60 -11.09 8.42 -2.50
N LEU A 61 -11.13 8.11 -1.22
CA LEU A 61 -11.58 6.81 -0.74
C LEU A 61 -13.09 6.83 -0.56
N ASN A 62 -13.74 5.85 -1.14
CA ASN A 62 -15.19 5.79 -1.10
C ASN A 62 -15.65 4.38 -0.73
N SER A 63 -16.94 4.15 -0.80
CA SER A 63 -17.52 2.88 -0.38
C SER A 63 -17.12 1.69 -1.24
N SER A 64 -16.44 1.93 -2.36
CA SER A 64 -15.97 0.84 -3.20
C SER A 64 -14.75 0.13 -2.61
N PHE A 65 -14.09 0.75 -1.63
CA PHE A 65 -12.94 0.11 -0.96
C PHE A 65 -13.42 -0.78 0.17
N ASP A 66 -12.85 -1.97 0.24
CA ASP A 66 -13.20 -2.94 1.26
C ASP A 66 -12.33 -2.81 2.50
N ILE A 67 -11.06 -2.46 2.32
CA ILE A 67 -10.09 -2.42 3.42
C ILE A 67 -9.16 -1.24 3.20
N LEU A 68 -8.76 -0.61 4.29
CA LEU A 68 -7.71 0.40 4.29
C LEU A 68 -6.54 -0.12 5.13
N ILE A 69 -5.36 -0.16 4.54
CA ILE A 69 -4.16 -0.62 5.24
C ILE A 69 -3.21 0.57 5.38
N SER A 70 -2.80 0.83 6.62
CA SER A 70 -1.85 1.87 6.93
C SER A 70 -0.55 1.24 7.40
N ILE A 71 0.56 1.61 6.78
CA ILE A 71 1.87 1.04 7.07
C ILE A 71 2.81 2.16 7.50
N GLY A 72 3.57 1.92 8.56
CA GLY A 72 4.64 2.82 8.98
C GLY A 72 4.40 3.46 10.33
N GLY A 73 5.37 4.30 10.75
CA GLY A 73 5.30 4.96 12.03
C GLY A 73 5.59 4.03 13.18
N ASP A 74 4.98 4.30 14.30
CA ASP A 74 5.23 3.58 15.54
C ASP A 74 4.40 2.32 15.64
N GLY A 75 4.18 1.67 14.57
CA GLY A 75 3.39 0.47 14.55
C GLY A 75 2.50 0.47 13.35
N THR A 76 2.18 -0.71 12.91
CA THR A 76 1.33 -0.89 11.75
C THR A 76 -0.07 -1.16 12.23
N ILE A 77 -1.01 -0.38 11.71
CA ILE A 77 -2.41 -0.56 12.05
C ILE A 77 -3.12 -1.11 10.81
N LEU A 78 -3.72 -2.26 10.98
CA LEU A 78 -4.53 -2.87 9.93
C LEU A 78 -5.99 -2.67 10.29
N ARG A 79 -6.73 -2.08 9.38
CA ARG A 79 -8.12 -1.78 9.61
C ARG A 79 -9.01 -2.42 8.57
#